data_8e3b5393c018f39b0d9106c7e08c5a35
#
_entry.id   8e3b5393c018f39b0d9106c7e08c5a35
#
_cell.length_a   1.000
_cell.length_b   1.000
_cell.length_c   1.000
_cell.angle_alpha   90.00
_cell.angle_beta   90.00
_cell.angle_gamma   90.00
#
_symmetry.space_group_name_H-M   'P 1'
#
loop_
_entity.id
_entity.type
_entity.pdbx_description
1 polymer ?
#
loop_
_entity_poly.entity_id
_entity_poly.type
_entity_poly.pdbx_seq_one_letter_code
_entity_poly.pdbx_strand_id
1 'polypeptide(L)' 'MRDLIGCRVIDTADGREVGILKDVIQNTAQSILEVETAEGRSVLIPAVDAFMRGIDEEAGIIEVELIPGFLD' A
#
# COMPACT_ATOMS: atom_id res chain seq x y z
N MET A 1 15.31 -12.34 3.90
CA MET A 1 14.35 -11.23 4.03
C MET A 1 13.60 -11.08 2.72
N ARG A 2 12.29 -11.02 2.79
CA ARG A 2 11.50 -10.89 1.59
C ARG A 2 11.29 -9.43 1.23
N ASP A 3 11.31 -9.18 -0.06
CA ASP A 3 11.08 -7.86 -0.61
C ASP A 3 9.59 -7.72 -0.91
N LEU A 4 8.97 -6.69 -0.36
CA LEU A 4 7.54 -6.44 -0.58
C LEU A 4 7.27 -5.70 -1.88
N ILE A 5 8.31 -5.28 -2.58
CA ILE A 5 8.16 -4.60 -3.86
C ILE A 5 7.52 -5.56 -4.87
N GLY A 6 6.50 -5.08 -5.56
CA GLY A 6 5.75 -5.90 -6.50
C GLY A 6 4.49 -6.52 -5.92
N CYS A 7 4.27 -6.36 -4.62
CA CYS A 7 3.05 -6.86 -4.00
C CYS A 7 1.86 -6.00 -4.42
N ARG A 8 0.69 -6.63 -4.49
CA ARG A 8 -0.54 -5.89 -4.74
C ARG A 8 -1.01 -5.22 -3.47
N VAL A 9 -1.46 -3.99 -3.60
CA VAL A 9 -2.01 -3.25 -2.47
C VAL A 9 -3.53 -3.20 -2.64
N ILE A 10 -4.24 -3.77 -1.68
CA ILE A 10 -5.69 -3.92 -1.72
C ILE A 10 -6.30 -3.04 -0.62
N ASP A 11 -7.30 -2.26 -0.98
CA ASP A 11 -8.06 -1.47 -0.03
C ASP A 11 -9.19 -2.34 0.53
N THR A 12 -9.13 -2.63 1.82
CA THR A 12 -10.12 -3.51 2.44
C THR A 12 -11.46 -2.82 2.67
N ALA A 13 -11.51 -1.50 2.57
CA ALA A 13 -12.76 -0.78 2.77
C ALA A 13 -13.78 -1.13 1.70
N ASP A 14 -13.34 -1.31 0.46
CA ASP A 14 -14.24 -1.67 -0.64
C ASP A 14 -13.72 -2.84 -1.48
N GLY A 15 -12.59 -3.44 -1.09
CA GLY A 15 -12.03 -4.59 -1.78
C GLY A 15 -11.35 -4.28 -3.09
N ARG A 16 -11.05 -3.02 -3.35
CA ARG A 16 -10.41 -2.62 -4.59
C ARG A 16 -8.91 -2.74 -4.53
N GLU A 17 -8.32 -3.06 -5.67
CA GLU A 17 -6.87 -3.04 -5.81
C GLU A 17 -6.43 -1.59 -6.03
N VAL A 18 -5.60 -1.09 -5.11
CA VAL A 18 -5.06 0.27 -5.21
C VAL A 18 -3.99 0.32 -6.31
N GLY A 19 -3.10 -0.66 -6.29
CA GLY A 19 -2.02 -0.71 -7.26
C GLY A 19 -0.95 -1.70 -6.84
N ILE A 20 0.26 -1.49 -7.34
CA ILE A 20 1.41 -2.35 -7.07
C ILE A 20 2.43 -1.55 -6.28
N LEU A 21 2.96 -2.15 -5.21
CA LEU A 21 4.00 -1.51 -4.40
C LEU A 21 5.27 -1.37 -5.22
N LYS A 22 5.72 -0.13 -5.42
CA LYS A 22 6.94 0.15 -6.16
C LYS A 22 8.16 0.31 -5.26
N ASP A 23 7.96 0.91 -4.10
CA ASP A 23 9.07 1.19 -3.20
C ASP A 23 8.54 1.42 -1.79
N VAL A 24 9.44 1.32 -0.83
CA VAL A 24 9.14 1.67 0.55
C VAL A 24 10.12 2.78 0.93
N ILE A 25 9.58 3.96 1.16
CA ILE A 25 10.38 5.13 1.51
C ILE A 25 10.48 5.17 3.03
N GLN A 26 11.69 5.07 3.54
CA GLN A 26 11.90 5.11 4.99
C GLN A 26 12.23 6.53 5.42
N ASN A 27 11.50 6.97 6.42
CA ASN A 27 11.59 8.29 6.97
C ASN A 27 11.95 8.17 8.45
N THR A 28 12.39 9.24 9.08
CA THR A 28 12.75 9.20 10.49
C THR A 28 11.56 8.85 11.38
N ALA A 29 10.37 9.23 10.99
CA ALA A 29 9.17 9.02 11.80
C ALA A 29 8.38 7.78 11.40
N GLN A 30 8.39 7.42 10.12
CA GLN A 30 7.55 6.32 9.64
C GLN A 30 7.98 5.90 8.24
N SER A 31 7.52 4.73 7.83
CA SER A 31 7.71 4.27 6.45
C SER A 31 6.52 4.71 5.61
N ILE A 32 6.78 4.92 4.33
CA ILE A 32 5.75 5.32 3.38
C ILE A 32 5.80 4.35 2.22
N LEU A 33 4.65 3.80 1.85
CA LEU A 33 4.54 2.89 0.73
C LEU A 33 4.28 3.68 -0.53
N GLU A 34 5.14 3.53 -1.52
CA GLU A 34 4.92 4.12 -2.83
C GLU A 34 4.25 3.09 -3.72
N VAL A 35 3.00 3.36 -4.09
CA VAL A 35 2.17 2.43 -4.85
C VAL A 35 1.88 3.04 -6.21
N GLU A 36 2.10 2.26 -7.26
CA GLU A 36 1.76 2.69 -8.61
C GLU A 36 0.40 2.12 -9.00
N THR A 37 -0.54 3.00 -9.33
CA THR A 37 -1.88 2.59 -9.73
C THR A 37 -1.89 2.11 -11.18
N ALA A 38 -2.99 1.50 -11.60
CA ALA A 38 -3.14 1.03 -12.97
C ALA A 38 -3.09 2.17 -13.98
N GLU A 39 -3.36 3.39 -13.54
CA GLU A 39 -3.31 4.57 -14.40
C GLU A 39 -1.92 5.18 -14.48
N GLY A 40 -0.95 4.58 -13.83
CA GLY A 40 0.42 5.08 -13.83
C GLY A 40 0.68 6.18 -12.82
N ARG A 41 -0.23 6.39 -11.88
CA ARG A 41 -0.04 7.38 -10.83
C ARG A 41 0.66 6.78 -9.63
N SER A 42 1.42 7.60 -8.93
CA SER A 42 2.04 7.20 -7.68
C SER A 42 1.20 7.67 -6.51
N VAL A 43 0.89 6.77 -5.58
CA VAL A 43 0.16 7.08 -4.37
C VAL A 43 1.07 6.76 -3.20
N LEU A 44 1.19 7.70 -2.27
CA LEU A 44 2.01 7.50 -1.08
C LEU A 44 1.10 7.20 0.10
N ILE A 45 1.28 6.02 0.69
CA ILE A 45 0.44 5.56 1.80
C ILE A 45 1.32 5.41 3.03
N PRO A 46 1.07 6.16 4.10
CA PRO A 46 1.83 5.99 5.33
C PRO A 46 1.61 4.60 5.91
N ALA A 47 2.70 3.93 6.27
CA ALA A 47 2.63 2.60 6.85
C ALA A 47 2.39 2.71 8.36
N VAL A 48 1.21 3.18 8.73
CA VAL A 48 0.79 3.36 10.12
C VAL A 48 -0.40 2.47 10.41
N ASP A 49 -0.62 2.17 11.69
CA ASP A 49 -1.69 1.26 12.10
C ASP A 49 -3.06 1.69 11.59
N ALA A 50 -3.27 2.99 11.44
CA ALA A 50 -4.56 3.51 10.97
C ALA A 50 -4.89 3.05 9.55
N PHE A 51 -3.88 2.80 8.72
CA PHE A 51 -4.07 2.42 7.34
C PHE A 51 -3.74 0.95 7.07
N MET A 52 -2.78 0.39 7.79
CA MET A 52 -2.31 -0.97 7.54
C MET A 52 -3.23 -2.00 8.18
N ARG A 53 -3.69 -2.98 7.40
CA ARG A 53 -4.56 -4.04 7.90
C ARG A 53 -3.87 -5.39 7.93
N GLY A 54 -2.97 -5.65 7.02
CA GLY A 54 -2.24 -6.90 7.03
C GLY A 54 -1.31 -7.00 5.84
N ILE A 55 -0.40 -7.95 5.93
CA ILE A 55 0.54 -8.24 4.86
C ILE A 55 0.56 -9.75 4.68
N ASP A 56 0.28 -10.21 3.46
CA ASP A 56 0.37 -11.62 3.12
C ASP A 56 1.51 -11.79 2.13
N GLU A 57 2.67 -12.15 2.63
CA GLU A 57 3.85 -12.27 1.80
C GLU A 57 3.75 -13.43 0.82
N GLU A 58 3.05 -14.50 1.22
CA GLU A 58 2.91 -15.66 0.34
C GLU A 58 2.02 -15.36 -0.85
N ALA A 59 0.94 -14.64 -0.62
CA ALA A 59 0.04 -14.24 -1.70
C ALA A 59 0.53 -13.01 -2.44
N GLY A 60 1.49 -12.27 -1.87
CA GLY A 60 1.97 -11.03 -2.46
C GLY A 60 0.93 -9.91 -2.36
N ILE A 61 0.25 -9.83 -1.24
CA ILE A 61 -0.83 -8.87 -1.03
C ILE A 61 -0.57 -8.06 0.22
N ILE A 62 -0.75 -6.75 0.11
CA ILE A 62 -0.71 -5.84 1.25
C ILE A 62 -2.11 -5.26 1.40
N GLU A 63 -2.70 -5.46 2.57
CA GLU A 63 -4.05 -4.98 2.84
C GLU A 63 -3.99 -3.66 3.60
N VAL A 64 -4.69 -2.67 3.09
CA VAL A 64 -4.76 -1.34 3.70
C VAL A 64 -6.22 -0.92 3.77
N GLU A 65 -6.50 0.03 4.64
CA GLU A 65 -7.83 0.64 4.70
C GLU A 65 -7.66 2.14 4.56
N LEU A 66 -8.07 2.67 3.42
CA LEU A 66 -7.87 4.08 3.11
C LEU A 66 -9.08 4.90 3.55
N ILE A 67 -8.79 6.14 3.95
CA ILE A 67 -9.85 7.07 4.32
C ILE A 67 -10.64 7.44 3.05
N PRO A 68 -11.97 7.56 3.12
CA PRO A 68 -12.75 8.00 1.96
C PRO A 68 -12.19 9.30 1.39
N GLY A 69 -12.00 9.33 0.08
CA GLY A 69 -11.43 10.48 -0.58
C GLY A 69 -9.91 10.52 -0.63
N PHE A 70 -9.24 9.53 -0.03
CA PHE A 70 -7.77 9.52 -0.01
C PHE A 70 -7.17 9.47 -1.41
N LEU A 71 -7.81 8.75 -2.31
CA LEU A 71 -7.32 8.59 -3.68
C LEU A 71 -7.88 9.63 -4.66
N ASP A 72 -8.75 10.48 -4.21
CA ASP A 72 -9.38 11.51 -5.07
C ASP A 72 -8.46 12.69 -5.31
#